data_7e75cd0c8b53097381a28067b50e67d4
#
_entry.id   7e75cd0c8b53097381a28067b50e67d4
#
_cell.length_a   1.000
_cell.length_b   1.000
_cell.length_c   1.000
_cell.angle_alpha   90.00
_cell.angle_beta   90.00
_cell.angle_gamma   90.00
#
_symmetry.space_group_name_H-M   'P 1'
#
loop_
_entity.id
_entity.type
_entity.pdbx_description
1 polymer ?
#
loop_
_entity_poly.entity_id
_entity_poly.type
_entity_poly.pdbx_seq_one_letter_code
_entity_poly.pdbx_strand_id
1 'polypeptide(L)'
;MTSIRKLTDALSVSPQIAAADLPALHAAGIRAIVCNRPDGEGADQPTVTEIRAAAAPLGIDVLYLPVDTGKVTDDQAAQFGALVASLDGPLLAYCRSGMRSATLWALSQAGLRPLNDIVATAAAAGYDLHALASRVVQGGKQAAPAVDARHDIVIVGAGAAGIAVASSLLARDASLDIAVIDPADVHYYQPGWTMVGAGVFRPETTARRITDVLPRGVHRIQAAVAGFEPDAHAVVLDGCRRIGYRRLVVCPGLKLDWHAIEGLADTLGRNGVTSNYRYDLAPYTWELVRAFRGGNALFTQPPMPIKCAGAPQKAMYLSCDHWRRAGRLEAANVEFLNAGGALFGVADYVPALMEYVKSYDIALSFGHNLVSIDGPARQATFARALPDGGKETVVRSFDMIHVVPPQKAPDFVRSSPLADAAGWIDVDPATLRHRQYPDIYALGDATNTTNAKTAAAARKQAPVVAHNLLVSLGRAHGDAAYDGYGSCPLTVERGKIVLAEFLYGGKVAPTFPAWLIDGKRPSRLAWLLKERVLPPLYWKAMLKGREWLAKPAIAR
;
A
#
# COMPACT_ATOMS: atom_id res chain seq x y z
N MET A 1 -12.18 -25.12 -23.93
CA MET A 1 -10.79 -25.61 -23.81
C MET A 1 -10.12 -24.83 -22.67
N THR A 2 -9.53 -25.55 -21.74
CA THR A 2 -8.79 -24.96 -20.61
C THR A 2 -7.59 -24.16 -21.15
N SER A 3 -7.38 -22.95 -20.66
CA SER A 3 -6.29 -22.05 -21.10
C SER A 3 -4.94 -22.60 -20.62
N ILE A 4 -4.20 -23.28 -21.49
CA ILE A 4 -2.85 -23.77 -21.23
C ILE A 4 -1.85 -22.64 -21.49
N ARG A 5 -0.92 -22.43 -20.56
CA ARG A 5 0.09 -21.37 -20.64
C ARG A 5 1.49 -21.99 -20.51
N LYS A 6 2.31 -21.82 -21.51
CA LYS A 6 3.68 -22.37 -21.56
C LYS A 6 4.59 -21.53 -20.66
N LEU A 7 5.25 -22.16 -19.71
CA LEU A 7 6.32 -21.55 -18.90
C LEU A 7 7.71 -21.84 -19.47
N THR A 8 7.94 -23.11 -19.88
CA THR A 8 9.20 -23.53 -20.53
C THR A 8 8.86 -24.51 -21.64
N ASP A 9 9.85 -24.97 -22.40
CA ASP A 9 9.62 -26.01 -23.42
C ASP A 9 9.12 -27.33 -22.82
N ALA A 10 9.53 -27.62 -21.57
CA ALA A 10 9.15 -28.86 -20.88
C ALA A 10 7.91 -28.70 -19.97
N LEU A 11 7.51 -27.47 -19.59
CA LEU A 11 6.46 -27.25 -18.62
C LEU A 11 5.42 -26.23 -19.10
N SER A 12 4.17 -26.65 -19.08
CA SER A 12 3.00 -25.78 -19.18
C SER A 12 2.21 -25.75 -17.88
N VAL A 13 1.45 -24.68 -17.64
CA VAL A 13 0.54 -24.56 -16.50
C VAL A 13 -0.88 -24.21 -16.96
N SER A 14 -1.87 -24.66 -16.19
CA SER A 14 -3.27 -24.37 -16.50
C SER A 14 -4.13 -24.17 -15.24
N PRO A 15 -5.31 -23.55 -15.37
CA PRO A 15 -6.40 -23.73 -14.43
C PRO A 15 -6.83 -25.20 -14.33
N GLN A 16 -7.83 -25.47 -13.47
CA GLN A 16 -8.44 -26.79 -13.31
C GLN A 16 -8.79 -27.42 -14.67
N ILE A 17 -8.37 -28.67 -14.85
CA ILE A 17 -8.70 -29.50 -16.01
C ILE A 17 -9.81 -30.49 -15.68
N ALA A 18 -10.53 -30.95 -16.68
CA ALA A 18 -11.52 -32.01 -16.61
C ALA A 18 -11.06 -33.24 -17.42
N ALA A 19 -11.68 -34.40 -17.18
CA ALA A 19 -11.40 -35.59 -17.98
C ALA A 19 -11.59 -35.40 -19.52
N ALA A 20 -12.53 -34.55 -19.90
CA ALA A 20 -12.80 -34.20 -21.31
C ALA A 20 -11.64 -33.41 -21.97
N ASP A 21 -10.74 -32.77 -21.21
CA ASP A 21 -9.59 -32.05 -21.77
C ASP A 21 -8.42 -32.99 -22.12
N LEU A 22 -8.35 -34.19 -21.54
CA LEU A 22 -7.20 -35.10 -21.63
C LEU A 22 -6.86 -35.55 -23.08
N PRO A 23 -7.82 -35.88 -23.97
CA PRO A 23 -7.50 -36.20 -25.34
C PRO A 23 -6.80 -35.06 -26.08
N ALA A 24 -7.23 -33.83 -25.87
CA ALA A 24 -6.60 -32.66 -26.48
C ALA A 24 -5.20 -32.38 -25.90
N LEU A 25 -4.99 -32.60 -24.59
CA LEU A 25 -3.68 -32.54 -23.96
C LEU A 25 -2.71 -33.56 -24.50
N HIS A 26 -3.16 -34.81 -24.66
CA HIS A 26 -2.36 -35.88 -25.30
C HIS A 26 -1.97 -35.52 -26.71
N ALA A 27 -2.91 -35.00 -27.52
CA ALA A 27 -2.66 -34.56 -28.89
C ALA A 27 -1.67 -33.38 -28.97
N ALA A 28 -1.66 -32.52 -27.94
CA ALA A 28 -0.68 -31.44 -27.77
C ALA A 28 0.70 -31.91 -27.27
N GLY A 29 0.90 -33.22 -27.12
CA GLY A 29 2.18 -33.80 -26.71
C GLY A 29 2.40 -33.93 -25.21
N ILE A 30 1.44 -33.58 -24.36
CA ILE A 30 1.55 -33.77 -22.92
C ILE A 30 1.60 -35.26 -22.58
N ARG A 31 2.60 -35.66 -21.78
CA ARG A 31 2.82 -37.04 -21.37
C ARG A 31 2.74 -37.22 -19.84
N ALA A 32 2.85 -36.13 -19.10
CA ALA A 32 2.69 -36.14 -17.66
C ALA A 32 1.87 -34.94 -17.17
N ILE A 33 1.11 -35.14 -16.10
CA ILE A 33 0.30 -34.11 -15.45
C ILE A 33 0.62 -34.08 -13.96
N VAL A 34 0.86 -32.89 -13.41
CA VAL A 34 1.04 -32.67 -11.97
C VAL A 34 -0.17 -31.90 -11.43
N CYS A 35 -0.95 -32.54 -10.57
CA CYS A 35 -2.05 -31.92 -9.85
C CYS A 35 -1.54 -31.23 -8.59
N ASN A 36 -1.59 -29.89 -8.56
CA ASN A 36 -1.24 -29.08 -7.38
C ASN A 36 -2.47 -28.61 -6.61
N ARG A 37 -3.66 -28.98 -7.01
CA ARG A 37 -4.90 -28.64 -6.32
C ARG A 37 -5.29 -29.75 -5.34
N PRO A 38 -5.49 -29.47 -4.02
CA PRO A 38 -6.00 -30.45 -3.08
C PRO A 38 -7.39 -30.95 -3.53
N ASP A 39 -7.65 -32.25 -3.38
CA ASP A 39 -8.99 -32.79 -3.60
C ASP A 39 -9.97 -32.22 -2.55
N GLY A 40 -11.20 -31.97 -2.97
CA GLY A 40 -12.25 -31.42 -2.10
C GLY A 40 -12.16 -29.92 -1.84
N GLU A 41 -11.30 -29.17 -2.53
CA GLU A 41 -11.22 -27.70 -2.43
C GLU A 41 -12.46 -27.00 -3.05
N GLY A 42 -13.18 -27.66 -3.94
CA GLY A 42 -14.39 -27.16 -4.59
C GLY A 42 -15.41 -28.27 -4.85
N ALA A 43 -16.71 -27.94 -4.77
CA ALA A 43 -17.79 -28.93 -4.91
C ALA A 43 -17.80 -29.62 -6.28
N ASP A 44 -17.46 -28.90 -7.36
CA ASP A 44 -17.49 -29.40 -8.73
C ASP A 44 -16.08 -29.81 -9.25
N GLN A 45 -15.15 -30.05 -8.34
CA GLN A 45 -13.78 -30.36 -8.69
C GLN A 45 -13.64 -31.86 -8.95
N PRO A 46 -13.15 -32.29 -10.14
CA PRO A 46 -12.71 -33.67 -10.34
C PRO A 46 -11.58 -34.02 -9.38
N THR A 47 -11.66 -35.18 -8.76
CA THR A 47 -10.57 -35.70 -7.91
C THR A 47 -9.36 -36.09 -8.76
N VAL A 48 -8.18 -36.12 -8.14
CA VAL A 48 -6.98 -36.60 -8.82
C VAL A 48 -7.13 -38.05 -9.26
N THR A 49 -7.89 -38.85 -8.54
CA THR A 49 -8.18 -40.27 -8.88
C THR A 49 -9.01 -40.36 -10.16
N GLU A 50 -10.03 -39.52 -10.35
CA GLU A 50 -10.84 -39.46 -11.57
C GLU A 50 -10.00 -39.01 -12.76
N ILE A 51 -9.17 -37.98 -12.61
CA ILE A 51 -8.26 -37.51 -13.65
C ILE A 51 -7.26 -38.64 -14.03
N ARG A 52 -6.70 -39.33 -13.02
CA ARG A 52 -5.77 -40.43 -13.24
C ARG A 52 -6.40 -41.60 -14.01
N ALA A 53 -7.62 -41.99 -13.64
CA ALA A 53 -8.35 -43.05 -14.32
C ALA A 53 -8.64 -42.71 -15.80
N ALA A 54 -8.99 -41.45 -16.08
CA ALA A 54 -9.24 -40.98 -17.45
C ALA A 54 -7.95 -40.78 -18.26
N ALA A 55 -6.81 -40.49 -17.62
CA ALA A 55 -5.51 -40.28 -18.26
C ALA A 55 -4.80 -41.61 -18.63
N ALA A 56 -5.00 -42.67 -17.84
CA ALA A 56 -4.34 -43.97 -18.01
C ALA A 56 -4.50 -44.57 -19.42
N PRO A 57 -5.69 -44.60 -20.06
CA PRO A 57 -5.85 -45.11 -21.42
C PRO A 57 -5.08 -44.31 -22.47
N LEU A 58 -4.71 -43.07 -22.18
CA LEU A 58 -3.97 -42.18 -23.07
C LEU A 58 -2.45 -42.24 -22.81
N GLY A 59 -1.99 -43.06 -21.87
CA GLY A 59 -0.57 -43.11 -21.49
C GLY A 59 -0.04 -41.83 -20.88
N ILE A 60 -0.89 -41.05 -20.20
CA ILE A 60 -0.49 -39.84 -19.47
C ILE A 60 -0.33 -40.17 -17.99
N ASP A 61 0.85 -39.94 -17.46
CA ASP A 61 1.13 -40.09 -16.03
C ASP A 61 0.52 -38.93 -15.22
N VAL A 62 -0.18 -39.25 -14.12
CA VAL A 62 -0.78 -38.23 -13.24
C VAL A 62 -0.18 -38.30 -11.85
N LEU A 63 0.53 -37.26 -11.47
CA LEU A 63 1.20 -37.09 -10.19
C LEU A 63 0.40 -36.13 -9.29
N TYR A 64 0.45 -36.36 -7.98
CA TYR A 64 -0.29 -35.54 -7.01
C TYR A 64 0.66 -34.88 -6.04
N LEU A 65 0.79 -33.57 -6.14
CA LEU A 65 1.55 -32.71 -5.22
C LEU A 65 0.63 -31.56 -4.76
N PRO A 66 -0.28 -31.82 -3.83
CA PRO A 66 -1.28 -30.84 -3.41
C PRO A 66 -0.65 -29.72 -2.61
N VAL A 67 -1.12 -28.49 -2.86
CA VAL A 67 -0.67 -27.29 -2.19
C VAL A 67 -1.86 -26.42 -1.84
N ASP A 68 -1.99 -26.04 -0.58
CA ASP A 68 -3.01 -25.09 -0.11
C ASP A 68 -2.78 -23.70 -0.66
N THR A 69 -3.86 -22.99 -0.93
CA THR A 69 -3.79 -21.59 -1.42
C THR A 69 -3.02 -20.71 -0.42
N GLY A 70 -1.98 -20.05 -0.92
CA GLY A 70 -1.14 -19.14 -0.12
C GLY A 70 -0.11 -19.83 0.78
N LYS A 71 -0.02 -21.18 0.78
CA LYS A 71 0.87 -21.93 1.67
C LYS A 71 1.91 -22.79 0.92
N VAL A 72 2.38 -22.35 -0.24
CA VAL A 72 3.47 -23.04 -0.95
C VAL A 72 4.74 -23.00 -0.10
N THR A 73 5.30 -24.17 0.24
CA THR A 73 6.55 -24.29 0.99
C THR A 73 7.76 -24.48 0.07
N ASP A 74 8.96 -24.21 0.56
CA ASP A 74 10.19 -24.40 -0.21
C ASP A 74 10.48 -25.90 -0.45
N ASP A 75 10.09 -26.78 0.49
CA ASP A 75 10.17 -28.22 0.31
C ASP A 75 9.25 -28.71 -0.82
N GLN A 76 8.02 -28.20 -0.89
CA GLN A 76 7.10 -28.50 -2.00
C GLN A 76 7.64 -27.99 -3.33
N ALA A 77 8.29 -26.81 -3.35
CA ALA A 77 8.92 -26.29 -4.54
C ALA A 77 10.13 -27.14 -4.99
N ALA A 78 10.94 -27.60 -4.04
CA ALA A 78 12.05 -28.52 -4.33
C ALA A 78 11.54 -29.86 -4.88
N GLN A 79 10.49 -30.44 -4.29
CA GLN A 79 9.84 -31.66 -4.77
C GLN A 79 9.27 -31.45 -6.18
N PHE A 80 8.62 -30.32 -6.44
CA PHE A 80 8.11 -29.97 -7.76
C PHE A 80 9.23 -29.87 -8.80
N GLY A 81 10.33 -29.20 -8.44
CA GLY A 81 11.51 -29.09 -9.32
C GLY A 81 12.12 -30.46 -9.66
N ALA A 82 12.25 -31.34 -8.66
CA ALA A 82 12.74 -32.69 -8.86
C ALA A 82 11.80 -33.52 -9.77
N LEU A 83 10.48 -33.39 -9.58
CA LEU A 83 9.48 -34.03 -10.46
C LEU A 83 9.60 -33.56 -11.90
N VAL A 84 9.66 -32.24 -12.12
CA VAL A 84 9.81 -31.67 -13.47
C VAL A 84 11.10 -32.14 -14.15
N ALA A 85 12.18 -32.28 -13.39
CA ALA A 85 13.47 -32.74 -13.90
C ALA A 85 13.52 -34.25 -14.19
N SER A 86 12.67 -35.07 -13.54
CA SER A 86 12.66 -36.52 -13.68
C SER A 86 11.74 -37.07 -14.76
N LEU A 87 10.86 -36.21 -15.33
CA LEU A 87 9.87 -36.61 -16.30
C LEU A 87 10.36 -36.29 -17.72
N ASP A 88 10.23 -37.28 -18.63
CA ASP A 88 10.55 -37.11 -20.03
C ASP A 88 9.39 -36.46 -20.81
N GLY A 89 9.68 -35.38 -21.55
CA GLY A 89 8.74 -34.72 -22.44
C GLY A 89 7.93 -33.56 -21.81
N PRO A 90 7.06 -32.93 -22.57
CA PRO A 90 6.23 -31.85 -22.12
C PRO A 90 5.23 -32.28 -21.07
N LEU A 91 5.20 -31.58 -19.94
CA LEU A 91 4.28 -31.84 -18.83
C LEU A 91 3.36 -30.64 -18.58
N LEU A 92 2.19 -30.91 -18.00
CA LEU A 92 1.22 -29.91 -17.55
C LEU A 92 1.10 -29.95 -16.03
N ALA A 93 1.31 -28.81 -15.37
CA ALA A 93 0.95 -28.65 -13.96
C ALA A 93 -0.33 -27.81 -13.84
N TYR A 94 -1.28 -28.25 -13.03
CA TYR A 94 -2.51 -27.50 -12.83
C TYR A 94 -2.90 -27.33 -11.37
N CYS A 95 -3.61 -26.22 -11.13
CA CYS A 95 -4.32 -25.99 -9.85
C CYS A 95 -5.64 -25.27 -10.14
N ARG A 96 -6.24 -24.57 -9.19
CA ARG A 96 -7.50 -23.84 -9.43
C ARG A 96 -7.39 -22.80 -10.57
N SER A 97 -6.31 -22.01 -10.61
CA SER A 97 -6.09 -20.92 -11.57
C SER A 97 -4.76 -21.01 -12.34
N GLY A 98 -3.92 -22.00 -12.04
CA GLY A 98 -2.54 -22.10 -12.52
C GLY A 98 -1.51 -21.39 -11.64
N MET A 99 -1.92 -20.49 -10.78
CA MET A 99 -1.02 -19.65 -9.96
C MET A 99 -0.12 -20.47 -9.02
N ARG A 100 -0.66 -21.48 -8.30
CA ARG A 100 0.13 -22.34 -7.38
C ARG A 100 1.20 -23.12 -8.13
N SER A 101 0.85 -23.65 -9.32
CA SER A 101 1.80 -24.38 -10.18
C SER A 101 2.91 -23.46 -10.70
N ALA A 102 2.56 -22.23 -11.12
CA ALA A 102 3.54 -21.21 -11.51
C ALA A 102 4.43 -20.78 -10.32
N THR A 103 3.87 -20.67 -9.12
CA THR A 103 4.61 -20.38 -7.88
C THR A 103 5.60 -21.48 -7.54
N LEU A 104 5.18 -22.75 -7.59
CA LEU A 104 6.05 -23.91 -7.35
C LEU A 104 7.23 -23.93 -8.35
N TRP A 105 6.93 -23.68 -9.64
CA TRP A 105 7.97 -23.59 -10.65
C TRP A 105 8.94 -22.43 -10.34
N ALA A 106 8.45 -21.24 -10.07
CA ALA A 106 9.31 -20.10 -9.81
C ALA A 106 10.24 -20.32 -8.62
N LEU A 107 9.72 -20.87 -7.51
CA LEU A 107 10.52 -21.19 -6.33
C LEU A 107 11.49 -22.36 -6.60
N SER A 108 11.14 -23.34 -7.44
CA SER A 108 12.06 -24.44 -7.83
C SER A 108 13.22 -23.96 -8.71
N GLN A 109 13.09 -22.79 -9.34
CA GLN A 109 14.16 -22.18 -10.14
C GLN A 109 15.09 -21.29 -9.31
N ALA A 110 14.81 -21.12 -8.00
CA ALA A 110 15.65 -20.33 -7.11
C ALA A 110 17.10 -20.84 -7.10
N GLY A 111 18.07 -19.95 -7.33
CA GLY A 111 19.49 -20.29 -7.45
C GLY A 111 19.89 -21.04 -8.74
N LEU A 112 18.95 -21.42 -9.60
CA LEU A 112 19.22 -22.05 -10.89
C LEU A 112 19.11 -21.05 -12.05
N ARG A 113 18.27 -20.02 -11.91
CA ARG A 113 18.04 -18.99 -12.92
C ARG A 113 18.05 -17.59 -12.25
N PRO A 114 18.42 -16.53 -13.00
CA PRO A 114 18.26 -15.15 -12.53
C PRO A 114 16.80 -14.84 -12.21
N LEU A 115 16.58 -14.07 -11.13
CA LEU A 115 15.22 -13.69 -10.70
C LEU A 115 14.40 -13.03 -11.83
N ASN A 116 15.04 -12.16 -12.62
CA ASN A 116 14.38 -11.50 -13.74
C ASN A 116 13.87 -12.47 -14.78
N ASP A 117 14.63 -13.51 -15.09
CA ASP A 117 14.25 -14.52 -16.08
C ASP A 117 13.06 -15.33 -15.54
N ILE A 118 13.04 -15.64 -14.24
CA ILE A 118 11.95 -16.34 -13.57
C ILE A 118 10.67 -15.49 -13.62
N VAL A 119 10.76 -14.24 -13.22
CA VAL A 119 9.62 -13.32 -13.17
C VAL A 119 9.13 -12.99 -14.58
N ALA A 120 10.03 -12.72 -15.53
CA ALA A 120 9.68 -12.44 -16.92
C ALA A 120 9.02 -13.64 -17.59
N THR A 121 9.52 -14.87 -17.35
CA THR A 121 8.92 -16.11 -17.87
C THR A 121 7.50 -16.30 -17.33
N ALA A 122 7.29 -16.11 -16.04
CA ALA A 122 5.97 -16.20 -15.43
C ALA A 122 5.02 -15.11 -15.95
N ALA A 123 5.51 -13.88 -16.09
CA ALA A 123 4.74 -12.75 -16.62
C ALA A 123 4.32 -12.96 -18.07
N ALA A 124 5.21 -13.50 -18.92
CA ALA A 124 4.90 -13.87 -20.29
C ALA A 124 3.79 -14.94 -20.38
N ALA A 125 3.73 -15.84 -19.39
CA ALA A 125 2.66 -16.81 -19.22
C ALA A 125 1.40 -16.21 -18.51
N GLY A 126 1.41 -14.91 -18.16
CA GLY A 126 0.29 -14.20 -17.55
C GLY A 126 0.16 -14.39 -16.03
N TYR A 127 1.24 -14.73 -15.34
CA TYR A 127 1.30 -14.86 -13.87
C TYR A 127 2.20 -13.78 -13.27
N ASP A 128 1.64 -12.91 -12.45
CA ASP A 128 2.40 -11.92 -11.68
C ASP A 128 2.98 -12.58 -10.42
N LEU A 129 4.29 -12.84 -10.44
CA LEU A 129 5.04 -13.45 -9.34
C LEU A 129 6.01 -12.48 -8.65
N HIS A 130 5.90 -11.17 -8.87
CA HIS A 130 6.77 -10.18 -8.22
C HIS A 130 6.75 -10.28 -6.69
N ALA A 131 5.61 -10.66 -6.10
CA ALA A 131 5.50 -10.88 -4.66
C ALA A 131 6.37 -12.04 -4.11
N LEU A 132 6.84 -12.93 -4.98
CA LEU A 132 7.71 -14.05 -4.61
C LEU A 132 9.21 -13.73 -4.75
N ALA A 133 9.56 -12.56 -5.26
CA ALA A 133 10.95 -12.22 -5.59
C ALA A 133 11.91 -12.45 -4.41
N SER A 134 11.55 -12.02 -3.21
CA SER A 134 12.36 -12.24 -2.00
C SER A 134 12.53 -13.73 -1.66
N ARG A 135 11.47 -14.54 -1.79
CA ARG A 135 11.55 -15.98 -1.53
C ARG A 135 12.40 -16.72 -2.58
N VAL A 136 12.29 -16.33 -3.86
CA VAL A 136 13.13 -16.89 -4.94
C VAL A 136 14.60 -16.59 -4.67
N VAL A 137 14.91 -15.39 -4.23
CA VAL A 137 16.29 -15.00 -3.87
C VAL A 137 16.81 -15.77 -2.65
N GLN A 138 15.97 -15.99 -1.63
CA GLN A 138 16.34 -16.69 -0.38
C GLN A 138 16.42 -18.22 -0.54
N GLY A 139 15.68 -18.80 -1.48
CA GLY A 139 15.66 -20.26 -1.72
C GLY A 139 16.92 -20.80 -2.43
N GLY A 140 17.75 -19.94 -2.99
CA GLY A 140 19.00 -20.34 -3.64
C GLY A 140 20.10 -20.66 -2.64
N LYS A 141 20.50 -21.93 -2.53
CA LYS A 141 21.64 -22.41 -1.69
C LYS A 141 23.02 -21.96 -2.18
N GLN A 142 23.14 -21.03 -3.13
CA GLN A 142 24.42 -20.47 -3.53
C GLN A 142 24.86 -19.38 -2.55
N ALA A 143 26.17 -19.26 -2.33
CA ALA A 143 26.74 -18.11 -1.62
C ALA A 143 26.11 -16.84 -2.18
N ALA A 144 25.57 -15.99 -1.29
CA ALA A 144 24.89 -14.77 -1.71
C ALA A 144 25.69 -14.05 -2.79
N PRO A 145 25.12 -13.77 -3.98
CA PRO A 145 25.86 -13.10 -5.03
C PRO A 145 26.48 -11.79 -4.51
N ALA A 146 27.61 -11.39 -5.04
CA ALA A 146 28.25 -10.14 -4.64
C ALA A 146 27.29 -8.96 -4.76
N VAL A 147 27.36 -7.98 -3.85
CA VAL A 147 26.61 -6.75 -3.97
C VAL A 147 27.19 -5.89 -5.09
N ASP A 148 26.33 -5.30 -5.94
CA ASP A 148 26.74 -4.46 -7.06
C ASP A 148 27.31 -3.10 -6.61
N ALA A 149 26.81 -2.61 -5.48
CA ALA A 149 27.26 -1.39 -4.82
C ALA A 149 27.00 -1.48 -3.32
N ARG A 150 27.79 -0.78 -2.50
CA ARG A 150 27.57 -0.69 -1.05
C ARG A 150 27.61 0.76 -0.61
N HIS A 151 26.66 1.13 0.26
CA HIS A 151 26.55 2.47 0.84
C HIS A 151 26.51 2.42 2.37
N ASP A 152 26.86 3.50 3.04
CA ASP A 152 26.72 3.59 4.48
C ASP A 152 25.23 3.47 4.88
N ILE A 153 24.36 4.19 4.18
CA ILE A 153 22.94 4.18 4.42
C ILE A 153 22.19 3.98 3.10
N VAL A 154 21.30 3.00 3.07
CA VAL A 154 20.36 2.81 1.98
C VAL A 154 18.96 3.18 2.49
N ILE A 155 18.23 3.99 1.71
CA ILE A 155 16.87 4.43 2.00
C ILE A 155 15.96 3.91 0.89
N VAL A 156 14.97 3.09 1.23
CA VAL A 156 13.94 2.59 0.32
C VAL A 156 12.72 3.49 0.39
N GLY A 157 12.47 4.21 -0.70
CA GLY A 157 11.38 5.16 -0.87
C GLY A 157 11.85 6.62 -0.87
N ALA A 158 11.65 7.34 -1.99
CA ALA A 158 11.86 8.78 -2.13
C ALA A 158 10.57 9.58 -1.89
N GLY A 159 9.71 9.08 -0.98
CA GLY A 159 8.54 9.79 -0.49
C GLY A 159 8.90 10.86 0.55
N ALA A 160 7.88 11.43 1.20
CA ALA A 160 8.03 12.44 2.24
C ALA A 160 9.01 12.03 3.35
N ALA A 161 8.90 10.77 3.79
CA ALA A 161 9.71 10.20 4.86
C ALA A 161 11.19 10.04 4.44
N GLY A 162 11.45 9.38 3.30
CA GLY A 162 12.81 9.06 2.87
C GLY A 162 13.63 10.30 2.52
N ILE A 163 13.05 11.27 1.80
CA ILE A 163 13.74 12.53 1.51
C ILE A 163 14.01 13.32 2.80
N ALA A 164 13.05 13.33 3.75
CA ALA A 164 13.25 14.02 5.02
C ALA A 164 14.37 13.38 5.85
N VAL A 165 14.46 12.04 5.90
CA VAL A 165 15.56 11.32 6.58
C VAL A 165 16.90 11.61 5.91
N ALA A 166 16.99 11.48 4.58
CA ALA A 166 18.22 11.77 3.84
C ALA A 166 18.71 13.20 4.08
N SER A 167 17.76 14.17 4.02
CA SER A 167 18.09 15.57 4.26
C SER A 167 18.48 15.86 5.71
N SER A 168 17.83 15.20 6.68
CA SER A 168 18.13 15.31 8.09
C SER A 168 19.50 14.73 8.46
N LEU A 169 19.87 13.60 7.83
CA LEU A 169 21.18 12.97 7.97
C LEU A 169 22.29 13.86 7.43
N LEU A 170 22.17 14.32 6.17
CA LEU A 170 23.18 15.17 5.55
C LEU A 170 23.31 16.54 6.20
N ALA A 171 22.25 17.07 6.81
CA ALA A 171 22.32 18.30 7.61
C ALA A 171 23.13 18.12 8.91
N ARG A 172 23.26 16.89 9.43
CA ARG A 172 24.05 16.55 10.61
C ARG A 172 25.46 16.10 10.28
N ASP A 173 25.60 15.33 9.19
CA ASP A 173 26.86 14.79 8.74
C ASP A 173 26.88 14.68 7.22
N ALA A 174 27.53 15.63 6.57
CA ALA A 174 27.63 15.70 5.11
C ALA A 174 28.60 14.65 4.51
N SER A 175 29.33 13.91 5.34
CA SER A 175 30.27 12.86 4.88
C SER A 175 29.63 11.51 4.63
N LEU A 176 28.33 11.35 4.96
CA LEU A 176 27.62 10.09 4.81
C LEU A 176 27.40 9.73 3.33
N ASP A 177 27.72 8.50 3.00
CA ASP A 177 27.37 7.90 1.71
C ASP A 177 25.94 7.33 1.78
N ILE A 178 25.00 8.06 1.15
CA ILE A 178 23.56 7.73 1.19
C ILE A 178 23.05 7.41 -0.21
N ALA A 179 22.44 6.23 -0.38
CA ALA A 179 21.65 5.89 -1.56
C ALA A 179 20.15 5.92 -1.26
N VAL A 180 19.36 6.46 -2.18
CA VAL A 180 17.90 6.44 -2.13
C VAL A 180 17.35 5.67 -3.33
N ILE A 181 16.57 4.62 -3.07
CA ILE A 181 15.99 3.73 -4.07
C ILE A 181 14.49 4.03 -4.20
N ASP A 182 14.05 4.40 -5.40
CA ASP A 182 12.64 4.63 -5.71
C ASP A 182 12.42 4.57 -7.23
N PRO A 183 11.42 3.84 -7.76
CA PRO A 183 11.16 3.76 -9.19
C PRO A 183 10.55 5.04 -9.79
N ALA A 184 9.91 5.88 -8.97
CA ALA A 184 9.17 7.05 -9.42
C ALA A 184 10.08 8.20 -9.87
N ASP A 185 9.59 9.01 -10.81
CA ASP A 185 10.24 10.27 -11.24
C ASP A 185 9.66 11.50 -10.54
N VAL A 186 8.43 11.39 -10.04
CA VAL A 186 7.68 12.51 -9.49
C VAL A 186 7.38 12.28 -8.02
N HIS A 187 7.70 13.28 -7.23
CA HIS A 187 7.36 13.38 -5.82
C HIS A 187 6.11 14.24 -5.64
N TYR A 188 5.17 13.75 -4.82
CA TYR A 188 3.88 14.41 -4.60
C TYR A 188 3.71 14.91 -3.17
N TYR A 189 3.24 16.16 -3.04
CA TYR A 189 2.70 16.68 -1.79
C TYR A 189 1.25 16.20 -1.60
N GLN A 190 1.09 14.94 -1.20
CA GLN A 190 -0.21 14.28 -1.07
C GLN A 190 -1.20 15.01 -0.14
N PRO A 191 -0.78 15.69 0.96
CA PRO A 191 -1.71 16.47 1.79
C PRO A 191 -2.43 17.61 1.05
N GLY A 192 -1.95 18.00 -0.13
CA GLY A 192 -2.57 18.98 -1.02
C GLY A 192 -3.73 18.46 -1.84
N TRP A 193 -3.85 17.14 -2.04
CA TRP A 193 -4.83 16.58 -2.97
C TRP A 193 -6.29 16.79 -2.55
N THR A 194 -6.59 16.83 -1.25
CA THR A 194 -7.92 17.22 -0.76
C THR A 194 -8.25 18.69 -1.08
N MET A 195 -7.23 19.56 -1.17
CA MET A 195 -7.40 20.95 -1.58
C MET A 195 -7.54 21.08 -3.11
N VAL A 196 -6.92 20.16 -3.87
CA VAL A 196 -7.14 20.05 -5.34
C VAL A 196 -8.57 19.62 -5.61
N GLY A 197 -9.05 18.54 -4.95
CA GLY A 197 -10.43 18.05 -5.09
C GLY A 197 -11.51 19.04 -4.62
N ALA A 198 -11.11 20.12 -3.96
CA ALA A 198 -11.98 21.23 -3.55
C ALA A 198 -11.78 22.53 -4.40
N GLY A 199 -10.94 22.47 -5.45
CA GLY A 199 -10.65 23.62 -6.30
C GLY A 199 -9.87 24.74 -5.64
N VAL A 200 -9.15 24.47 -4.55
CA VAL A 200 -8.32 25.46 -3.83
C VAL A 200 -6.89 25.46 -4.34
N PHE A 201 -6.32 24.27 -4.61
CA PHE A 201 -4.99 24.13 -5.20
C PHE A 201 -5.08 23.70 -6.66
N ARG A 202 -4.13 24.15 -7.46
CA ARG A 202 -3.89 23.56 -8.78
C ARG A 202 -3.05 22.29 -8.61
N PRO A 203 -3.33 21.18 -9.35
CA PRO A 203 -2.63 19.90 -9.21
C PRO A 203 -1.11 20.04 -9.30
N GLU A 204 -0.63 20.84 -10.27
CA GLU A 204 0.80 21.00 -10.57
C GLU A 204 1.59 21.56 -9.37
N THR A 205 0.94 22.33 -8.49
CA THR A 205 1.58 22.88 -7.29
C THR A 205 1.94 21.79 -6.26
N THR A 206 1.34 20.60 -6.40
CA THR A 206 1.53 19.46 -5.52
C THR A 206 2.51 18.42 -6.06
N ALA A 207 3.11 18.63 -7.23
CA ALA A 207 4.04 17.70 -7.87
C ALA A 207 5.39 18.37 -8.17
N ARG A 208 6.48 17.62 -8.01
CA ARG A 208 7.83 18.02 -8.39
C ARG A 208 8.63 16.79 -8.81
N ARG A 209 9.63 16.97 -9.68
CA ARG A 209 10.56 15.89 -9.99
C ARG A 209 11.33 15.48 -8.73
N ILE A 210 11.56 14.20 -8.55
CA ILE A 210 12.35 13.69 -7.41
C ILE A 210 13.74 14.30 -7.38
N THR A 211 14.37 14.46 -8.56
CA THR A 211 15.68 15.10 -8.69
C THR A 211 15.75 16.52 -8.14
N ASP A 212 14.64 17.26 -8.16
CA ASP A 212 14.61 18.65 -7.69
C ASP A 212 14.45 18.77 -6.16
N VAL A 213 13.97 17.69 -5.53
CA VAL A 213 13.69 17.67 -4.09
C VAL A 213 14.68 16.85 -3.27
N LEU A 214 15.34 15.87 -3.86
CA LEU A 214 16.43 15.13 -3.21
C LEU A 214 17.55 16.10 -2.76
N PRO A 215 18.17 15.89 -1.60
CA PRO A 215 19.33 16.66 -1.19
C PRO A 215 20.54 16.33 -2.08
N ARG A 216 21.42 17.32 -2.26
CA ARG A 216 22.69 17.10 -2.96
C ARG A 216 23.56 16.12 -2.17
N GLY A 217 24.32 15.27 -2.87
CA GLY A 217 25.19 14.25 -2.26
C GLY A 217 24.50 12.90 -2.03
N VAL A 218 23.22 12.76 -2.40
CA VAL A 218 22.50 11.46 -2.36
C VAL A 218 22.64 10.76 -3.72
N HIS A 219 22.99 9.47 -3.69
CA HIS A 219 22.96 8.59 -4.85
C HIS A 219 21.52 8.14 -5.13
N ARG A 220 20.92 8.65 -6.20
CA ARG A 220 19.59 8.19 -6.63
C ARG A 220 19.73 6.89 -7.42
N ILE A 221 19.03 5.84 -6.96
CA ILE A 221 18.88 4.58 -7.68
C ILE A 221 17.41 4.48 -8.12
N GLN A 222 17.16 4.70 -9.41
CA GLN A 222 15.82 4.62 -9.98
C GLN A 222 15.50 3.17 -10.34
N ALA A 223 14.96 2.43 -9.39
CA ALA A 223 14.57 1.02 -9.51
C ALA A 223 13.50 0.67 -8.47
N ALA A 224 12.71 -0.34 -8.74
CA ALA A 224 11.81 -0.91 -7.73
C ALA A 224 12.59 -1.92 -6.86
N VAL A 225 12.20 -2.00 -5.59
CA VAL A 225 12.72 -3.01 -4.67
C VAL A 225 11.89 -4.27 -4.82
N ALA A 226 12.55 -5.39 -5.04
CA ALA A 226 11.96 -6.72 -5.13
C ALA A 226 11.93 -7.45 -3.77
N GLY A 227 12.94 -7.19 -2.90
CA GLY A 227 13.01 -7.84 -1.60
C GLY A 227 14.16 -7.34 -0.73
N PHE A 228 14.27 -7.96 0.44
CA PHE A 228 15.28 -7.66 1.45
C PHE A 228 16.01 -8.93 1.88
N GLU A 229 17.31 -8.84 2.05
CA GLU A 229 18.18 -9.87 2.61
C GLU A 229 18.90 -9.28 3.83
N PRO A 230 18.21 -9.20 4.99
CA PRO A 230 18.76 -8.51 6.14
C PRO A 230 20.04 -9.15 6.69
N ASP A 231 20.15 -10.47 6.67
CA ASP A 231 21.33 -11.20 7.15
C ASP A 231 22.56 -10.97 6.24
N ALA A 232 22.33 -10.68 4.95
CA ALA A 232 23.38 -10.30 4.00
C ALA A 232 23.61 -8.79 3.90
N HIS A 233 22.88 -7.98 4.68
CA HIS A 233 22.85 -6.53 4.62
C HIS A 233 22.67 -5.99 3.18
N ALA A 234 21.67 -6.54 2.46
CA ALA A 234 21.40 -6.18 1.08
C ALA A 234 19.91 -5.93 0.79
N VAL A 235 19.66 -5.00 -0.13
CA VAL A 235 18.37 -4.76 -0.77
C VAL A 235 18.44 -5.31 -2.18
N VAL A 236 17.46 -6.11 -2.58
CA VAL A 236 17.36 -6.70 -3.91
C VAL A 236 16.40 -5.84 -4.76
N LEU A 237 16.88 -5.42 -5.93
CA LEU A 237 16.12 -4.65 -6.90
C LEU A 237 15.42 -5.58 -7.92
N ASP A 238 14.44 -5.05 -8.63
CA ASP A 238 13.68 -5.77 -9.68
C ASP A 238 14.57 -6.32 -10.80
N GLY A 239 15.76 -5.74 -11.02
CA GLY A 239 16.80 -6.22 -11.94
C GLY A 239 17.79 -7.22 -11.35
N CYS A 240 17.48 -7.92 -10.26
CA CYS A 240 18.40 -8.79 -9.50
C CYS A 240 19.66 -8.08 -8.96
N ARG A 241 19.80 -6.78 -9.15
CA ARG A 241 20.89 -6.00 -8.58
C ARG A 241 20.76 -5.97 -7.06
N ARG A 242 21.87 -6.08 -6.37
CA ARG A 242 21.94 -6.11 -4.90
C ARG A 242 22.69 -4.88 -4.40
N ILE A 243 22.02 -4.10 -3.59
CA ILE A 243 22.60 -2.89 -2.99
C ILE A 243 22.88 -3.17 -1.51
N GLY A 244 24.16 -3.21 -1.16
CA GLY A 244 24.59 -3.44 0.21
C GLY A 244 24.49 -2.17 1.05
N TYR A 245 24.29 -2.36 2.36
CA TYR A 245 24.20 -1.26 3.32
C TYR A 245 24.95 -1.57 4.63
N ARG A 246 25.31 -0.52 5.38
CA ARG A 246 25.64 -0.63 6.80
C ARG A 246 24.39 -0.38 7.67
N ARG A 247 23.50 0.51 7.20
CA ARG A 247 22.19 0.80 7.81
C ARG A 247 21.15 0.92 6.72
N LEU A 248 19.95 0.44 7.01
CA LEU A 248 18.81 0.48 6.10
C LEU A 248 17.67 1.29 6.68
N VAL A 249 17.05 2.13 5.85
CA VAL A 249 15.77 2.81 6.17
C VAL A 249 14.71 2.36 5.18
N VAL A 250 13.59 1.83 5.69
CA VAL A 250 12.48 1.34 4.85
C VAL A 250 11.25 2.22 5.03
N CYS A 251 10.89 3.00 4.01
CA CYS A 251 9.78 3.94 4.06
C CYS A 251 9.05 4.11 2.72
N PRO A 252 8.63 3.00 2.07
CA PRO A 252 8.04 3.03 0.73
C PRO A 252 6.60 3.56 0.71
N GLY A 253 6.03 3.92 1.86
CA GLY A 253 4.62 4.25 1.99
C GLY A 253 3.73 3.02 1.97
N LEU A 254 2.47 3.19 1.54
CA LEU A 254 1.50 2.11 1.46
C LEU A 254 0.92 1.96 0.05
N LYS A 255 0.32 0.79 -0.21
CA LYS A 255 -0.39 0.45 -1.43
C LYS A 255 -1.89 0.69 -1.24
N LEU A 256 -2.50 1.37 -2.20
CA LEU A 256 -3.95 1.52 -2.31
C LEU A 256 -4.50 0.30 -3.07
N ASP A 257 -5.37 -0.47 -2.43
CA ASP A 257 -5.87 -1.72 -3.02
C ASP A 257 -7.18 -1.50 -3.78
N TRP A 258 -7.07 -0.90 -4.97
CA TRP A 258 -8.23 -0.59 -5.82
C TRP A 258 -8.99 -1.85 -6.27
N HIS A 259 -8.31 -2.99 -6.39
CA HIS A 259 -8.88 -4.27 -6.80
C HIS A 259 -9.58 -5.02 -5.66
N ALA A 260 -9.43 -4.57 -4.42
CA ALA A 260 -10.16 -5.16 -3.27
C ALA A 260 -11.67 -4.82 -3.28
N ILE A 261 -12.08 -3.88 -4.12
CA ILE A 261 -13.49 -3.52 -4.33
C ILE A 261 -13.82 -3.92 -5.78
N GLU A 262 -14.76 -4.85 -5.92
CA GLU A 262 -15.18 -5.37 -7.23
C GLU A 262 -15.71 -4.24 -8.13
N GLY A 263 -15.30 -4.23 -9.41
CA GLY A 263 -15.70 -3.23 -10.40
C GLY A 263 -15.10 -1.83 -10.22
N LEU A 264 -14.44 -1.52 -9.08
CA LEU A 264 -13.89 -0.18 -8.84
C LEU A 264 -12.81 0.21 -9.84
N ALA A 265 -11.86 -0.68 -10.12
CA ALA A 265 -10.74 -0.38 -11.02
C ALA A 265 -11.22 0.00 -12.43
N ASP A 266 -12.32 -0.61 -12.88
CA ASP A 266 -12.88 -0.43 -14.22
C ASP A 266 -13.67 0.88 -14.39
N THR A 267 -14.09 1.51 -13.30
CA THR A 267 -14.92 2.72 -13.35
C THR A 267 -14.26 3.94 -12.70
N LEU A 268 -13.13 3.77 -12.05
CA LEU A 268 -12.43 4.84 -11.35
C LEU A 268 -11.97 5.95 -12.33
N GLY A 269 -12.39 7.20 -12.07
CA GLY A 269 -12.15 8.34 -12.95
C GLY A 269 -13.25 8.55 -14.01
N ARG A 270 -14.35 7.80 -13.97
CA ARG A 270 -15.52 7.95 -14.83
C ARG A 270 -16.81 7.57 -14.09
N ASN A 271 -17.97 7.74 -14.72
CA ASN A 271 -19.29 7.38 -14.18
C ASN A 271 -19.62 8.00 -12.81
N GLY A 272 -18.99 9.13 -12.44
CA GLY A 272 -19.17 9.76 -11.12
C GLY A 272 -18.32 9.17 -10.00
N VAL A 273 -17.40 8.21 -10.29
CA VAL A 273 -16.55 7.54 -9.31
C VAL A 273 -15.17 8.20 -9.24
N THR A 274 -14.81 8.74 -8.08
CA THR A 274 -13.58 9.52 -7.89
C THR A 274 -12.89 9.25 -6.56
N SER A 275 -11.68 9.80 -6.38
CA SER A 275 -10.90 9.71 -5.15
C SER A 275 -9.86 10.83 -5.06
N ASN A 276 -9.68 11.41 -3.87
CA ASN A 276 -8.57 12.31 -3.57
C ASN A 276 -7.30 11.57 -3.11
N TYR A 277 -7.29 10.23 -3.18
CA TYR A 277 -6.12 9.43 -2.82
C TYR A 277 -5.16 9.16 -3.99
N ARG A 278 -5.49 9.69 -5.17
CA ARG A 278 -4.66 9.61 -6.38
C ARG A 278 -4.57 10.99 -7.05
N TYR A 279 -3.36 11.33 -7.54
CA TYR A 279 -3.05 12.65 -8.09
C TYR A 279 -3.94 13.04 -9.27
N ASP A 280 -4.10 12.12 -10.21
CA ASP A 280 -4.88 12.31 -11.45
C ASP A 280 -6.40 12.34 -11.23
N LEU A 281 -6.88 11.80 -10.09
CA LEU A 281 -8.31 11.79 -9.76
C LEU A 281 -8.77 13.00 -8.94
N ALA A 282 -7.87 13.63 -8.20
CA ALA A 282 -8.25 14.80 -7.42
C ALA A 282 -8.82 15.97 -8.27
N PRO A 283 -8.31 16.27 -9.49
CA PRO A 283 -8.97 17.20 -10.41
C PRO A 283 -10.37 16.75 -10.82
N TYR A 284 -10.56 15.47 -11.11
CA TYR A 284 -11.87 14.91 -11.46
C TYR A 284 -12.86 15.01 -10.30
N THR A 285 -12.39 14.86 -9.04
CA THR A 285 -13.25 15.14 -7.87
C THR A 285 -13.80 16.56 -7.93
N TRP A 286 -12.95 17.56 -8.22
CA TRP A 286 -13.40 18.94 -8.33
C TRP A 286 -14.35 19.16 -9.51
N GLU A 287 -14.14 18.52 -10.64
CA GLU A 287 -15.04 18.57 -11.79
C GLU A 287 -16.44 18.07 -11.42
N LEU A 288 -16.52 16.90 -10.74
CA LEU A 288 -17.78 16.34 -10.26
C LEU A 288 -18.47 17.28 -9.27
N VAL A 289 -17.74 17.75 -8.25
CA VAL A 289 -18.29 18.66 -7.22
C VAL A 289 -18.86 19.93 -7.85
N ARG A 290 -18.14 20.51 -8.79
CA ARG A 290 -18.56 21.74 -9.50
C ARG A 290 -19.74 21.51 -10.43
N ALA A 291 -19.80 20.36 -11.09
CA ALA A 291 -20.88 20.00 -12.02
C ALA A 291 -22.15 19.54 -11.32
N PHE A 292 -22.06 19.08 -10.07
CA PHE A 292 -23.18 18.50 -9.30
C PHE A 292 -24.34 19.50 -9.15
N ARG A 293 -25.56 19.03 -9.44
CA ARG A 293 -26.77 19.86 -9.39
C ARG A 293 -27.78 19.37 -8.35
N GLY A 294 -27.58 18.20 -7.78
CA GLY A 294 -28.46 17.51 -6.85
C GLY A 294 -28.36 16.00 -7.05
N GLY A 295 -29.04 15.23 -6.21
CA GLY A 295 -29.00 13.77 -6.22
C GLY A 295 -28.13 13.18 -5.11
N ASN A 296 -27.69 11.95 -5.26
CA ASN A 296 -27.00 11.19 -4.22
C ASN A 296 -25.46 11.37 -4.32
N ALA A 297 -24.87 11.93 -3.28
CA ALA A 297 -23.43 12.11 -3.14
C ALA A 297 -22.89 11.24 -2.00
N LEU A 298 -22.17 10.19 -2.35
CA LEU A 298 -21.63 9.22 -1.39
C LEU A 298 -20.14 9.48 -1.12
N PHE A 299 -19.75 9.36 0.14
CA PHE A 299 -18.36 9.43 0.59
C PHE A 299 -18.05 8.20 1.43
N THR A 300 -16.95 7.48 1.13
CA THR A 300 -16.67 6.20 1.78
C THR A 300 -15.38 6.21 2.58
N GLN A 301 -15.36 5.41 3.65
CA GLN A 301 -14.15 5.14 4.43
C GLN A 301 -14.07 3.64 4.72
N PRO A 302 -12.98 2.95 4.29
CA PRO A 302 -12.79 1.53 4.53
C PRO A 302 -12.36 1.26 5.97
N PRO A 303 -12.20 -0.02 6.38
CA PRO A 303 -11.59 -0.36 7.66
C PRO A 303 -10.20 0.25 7.84
N MET A 304 -9.84 0.57 9.09
CA MET A 304 -8.50 1.02 9.45
C MET A 304 -7.47 -0.13 9.35
N PRO A 305 -6.19 0.15 9.10
CA PRO A 305 -5.58 1.47 9.02
C PRO A 305 -5.61 2.06 7.60
N ILE A 306 -5.78 3.39 7.51
CA ILE A 306 -5.62 4.16 6.26
C ILE A 306 -4.73 5.38 6.47
N LYS A 307 -4.06 5.84 5.41
CA LYS A 307 -3.36 7.13 5.46
C LYS A 307 -4.40 8.26 5.58
N CYS A 308 -4.12 9.22 6.46
CA CYS A 308 -4.95 10.41 6.66
C CYS A 308 -6.45 10.09 6.82
N ALA A 309 -6.83 9.38 7.89
CA ALA A 309 -8.22 8.96 8.15
C ALA A 309 -9.27 10.09 8.12
N GLY A 310 -8.84 11.35 8.24
CA GLY A 310 -9.73 12.50 8.04
C GLY A 310 -9.88 12.95 6.58
N ALA A 311 -9.15 12.38 5.61
CA ALA A 311 -9.21 12.85 4.22
C ALA A 311 -10.57 12.58 3.53
N PRO A 312 -11.27 11.45 3.77
CA PRO A 312 -12.61 11.22 3.25
C PRO A 312 -13.59 12.31 3.69
N GLN A 313 -13.57 12.66 4.97
CA GLN A 313 -14.40 13.71 5.54
C GLN A 313 -14.09 15.09 4.97
N LYS A 314 -12.80 15.40 4.71
CA LYS A 314 -12.41 16.68 4.07
C LYS A 314 -13.03 16.81 2.67
N ALA A 315 -13.04 15.74 1.89
CA ALA A 315 -13.69 15.71 0.59
C ALA A 315 -15.18 16.01 0.73
N MET A 316 -15.85 15.35 1.67
CA MET A 316 -17.27 15.53 1.95
C MET A 316 -17.60 16.95 2.39
N TYR A 317 -16.95 17.46 3.45
CA TYR A 317 -17.25 18.80 3.98
C TYR A 317 -17.00 19.90 2.96
N LEU A 318 -15.89 19.85 2.21
CA LEU A 318 -15.59 20.85 1.21
C LEU A 318 -16.53 20.80 0.01
N SER A 319 -17.05 19.62 -0.33
CA SER A 319 -18.10 19.46 -1.35
C SER A 319 -19.41 20.09 -0.86
N CYS A 320 -19.86 19.77 0.36
CA CYS A 320 -21.05 20.37 0.96
C CYS A 320 -20.95 21.89 1.07
N ASP A 321 -19.80 22.43 1.49
CA ASP A 321 -19.59 23.87 1.57
C ASP A 321 -19.69 24.53 0.18
N HIS A 322 -19.13 23.90 -0.86
CA HIS A 322 -19.27 24.38 -2.22
C HIS A 322 -20.73 24.40 -2.68
N TRP A 323 -21.47 23.31 -2.46
CA TRP A 323 -22.89 23.21 -2.82
C TRP A 323 -23.75 24.19 -2.04
N ARG A 324 -23.50 24.38 -0.74
CA ARG A 324 -24.18 25.39 0.08
C ARG A 324 -23.98 26.80 -0.49
N ARG A 325 -22.74 27.18 -0.81
CA ARG A 325 -22.43 28.50 -1.40
C ARG A 325 -23.02 28.68 -2.80
N ALA A 326 -23.22 27.59 -3.53
CA ALA A 326 -23.83 27.60 -4.84
C ALA A 326 -25.37 27.49 -4.80
N GLY A 327 -25.99 27.44 -3.61
CA GLY A 327 -27.45 27.26 -3.44
C GLY A 327 -27.97 25.90 -3.90
N ARG A 328 -27.16 24.83 -3.78
CA ARG A 328 -27.47 23.47 -4.30
C ARG A 328 -27.48 22.40 -3.23
N LEU A 329 -27.11 22.72 -2.01
CA LEU A 329 -26.96 21.71 -0.94
C LEU A 329 -28.32 21.06 -0.60
N GLU A 330 -29.42 21.79 -0.62
CA GLU A 330 -30.76 21.28 -0.35
C GLU A 330 -31.23 20.21 -1.36
N ALA A 331 -30.67 20.22 -2.58
CA ALA A 331 -30.94 19.21 -3.60
C ALA A 331 -30.00 18.00 -3.51
N ALA A 332 -29.04 18.00 -2.59
CA ALA A 332 -28.02 16.96 -2.44
C ALA A 332 -28.36 16.04 -1.25
N ASN A 333 -28.49 14.75 -1.51
CA ASN A 333 -28.55 13.71 -0.48
C ASN A 333 -27.11 13.25 -0.19
N VAL A 334 -26.52 13.76 0.88
CA VAL A 334 -25.12 13.45 1.22
C VAL A 334 -25.06 12.35 2.26
N GLU A 335 -24.37 11.25 1.95
CA GLU A 335 -24.18 10.13 2.89
C GLU A 335 -22.69 9.82 3.07
N PHE A 336 -22.25 9.69 4.33
CA PHE A 336 -20.93 9.22 4.70
C PHE A 336 -21.00 7.77 5.20
N LEU A 337 -20.52 6.83 4.39
CA LEU A 337 -20.53 5.40 4.69
C LEU A 337 -19.13 5.00 5.20
N ASN A 338 -19.07 4.64 6.46
CA ASN A 338 -17.83 4.33 7.17
C ASN A 338 -17.87 2.89 7.68
N ALA A 339 -16.87 2.08 7.33
CA ALA A 339 -16.74 0.72 7.83
C ALA A 339 -16.47 0.65 9.35
N GLY A 340 -15.94 1.73 9.94
CA GLY A 340 -15.75 1.86 11.39
C GLY A 340 -17.01 2.33 12.13
N GLY A 341 -16.94 2.34 13.47
CA GLY A 341 -18.05 2.71 14.35
C GLY A 341 -18.05 4.18 14.83
N ALA A 342 -17.11 5.02 14.38
CA ALA A 342 -17.01 6.40 14.85
C ALA A 342 -16.61 7.35 13.72
N LEU A 343 -17.07 8.59 13.81
CA LEU A 343 -16.74 9.63 12.81
C LEU A 343 -15.26 9.95 12.75
N PHE A 344 -14.59 10.03 13.91
CA PHE A 344 -13.15 10.26 14.00
C PHE A 344 -12.55 9.53 15.19
N GLY A 345 -11.30 9.09 15.09
CA GLY A 345 -10.64 8.26 16.11
C GLY A 345 -10.25 8.98 17.40
N VAL A 346 -10.30 10.32 17.43
CA VAL A 346 -10.04 11.12 18.65
C VAL A 346 -11.31 11.87 19.01
N ALA A 347 -11.94 11.44 20.11
CA ALA A 347 -13.27 11.88 20.53
C ALA A 347 -13.38 13.39 20.76
N ASP A 348 -12.31 14.02 21.24
CA ASP A 348 -12.24 15.47 21.51
C ASP A 348 -12.59 16.37 20.31
N TYR A 349 -12.38 15.89 19.10
CA TYR A 349 -12.65 16.65 17.86
C TYR A 349 -14.04 16.38 17.27
N VAL A 350 -14.69 15.30 17.72
CA VAL A 350 -15.99 14.86 17.16
C VAL A 350 -17.10 15.90 17.34
N PRO A 351 -17.24 16.60 18.50
CA PRO A 351 -18.30 17.60 18.64
C PRO A 351 -18.29 18.68 17.56
N ALA A 352 -17.11 19.26 17.25
CA ALA A 352 -16.99 20.27 16.22
C ALA A 352 -17.29 19.73 14.81
N LEU A 353 -16.95 18.46 14.52
CA LEU A 353 -17.27 17.81 13.25
C LEU A 353 -18.77 17.55 13.13
N MET A 354 -19.44 17.15 14.22
CA MET A 354 -20.88 16.89 14.25
C MET A 354 -21.72 18.15 14.01
N GLU A 355 -21.23 19.33 14.38
CA GLU A 355 -21.88 20.60 14.02
C GLU A 355 -21.98 20.77 12.50
N TYR A 356 -20.90 20.40 11.77
CA TYR A 356 -20.91 20.43 10.30
C TYR A 356 -21.74 19.31 9.68
N VAL A 357 -21.73 18.11 10.26
CA VAL A 357 -22.62 17.02 9.85
C VAL A 357 -24.08 17.49 9.89
N LYS A 358 -24.49 18.10 11.00
CA LYS A 358 -25.86 18.65 11.18
C LYS A 358 -26.13 19.81 10.21
N SER A 359 -25.20 20.76 10.09
CA SER A 359 -25.40 21.98 9.28
C SER A 359 -25.44 21.71 7.78
N TYR A 360 -24.88 20.59 7.33
CA TYR A 360 -24.90 20.15 5.93
C TYR A 360 -25.92 19.04 5.67
N ASP A 361 -26.67 18.63 6.69
CA ASP A 361 -27.65 17.53 6.61
C ASP A 361 -27.03 16.23 6.08
N ILE A 362 -25.87 15.85 6.63
CA ILE A 362 -25.14 14.66 6.21
C ILE A 362 -25.67 13.44 6.95
N ALA A 363 -26.09 12.42 6.22
CA ALA A 363 -26.40 11.10 6.77
C ALA A 363 -25.10 10.35 7.13
N LEU A 364 -25.02 9.79 8.35
CA LEU A 364 -23.89 8.98 8.80
C LEU A 364 -24.30 7.50 8.87
N SER A 365 -23.61 6.66 8.10
CA SER A 365 -23.81 5.21 8.06
C SER A 365 -22.56 4.48 8.52
N PHE A 366 -22.52 4.07 9.79
CA PHE A 366 -21.42 3.31 10.39
C PHE A 366 -21.57 1.80 10.15
N GLY A 367 -20.45 1.07 10.20
CA GLY A 367 -20.41 -0.37 9.96
C GLY A 367 -20.63 -0.75 8.48
N HIS A 368 -20.55 0.21 7.55
CA HIS A 368 -20.78 -0.01 6.11
C HIS A 368 -19.46 -0.06 5.36
N ASN A 369 -19.04 -1.23 4.93
CA ASN A 369 -17.83 -1.45 4.13
C ASN A 369 -18.18 -1.59 2.65
N LEU A 370 -17.64 -0.74 1.80
CA LEU A 370 -17.81 -0.81 0.34
C LEU A 370 -17.15 -2.09 -0.21
N VAL A 371 -17.90 -2.91 -0.93
CA VAL A 371 -17.43 -4.19 -1.49
C VAL A 371 -17.47 -4.25 -3.01
N SER A 372 -18.40 -3.54 -3.66
CA SER A 372 -18.44 -3.47 -5.12
C SER A 372 -19.02 -2.16 -5.65
N ILE A 373 -18.67 -1.81 -6.89
CA ILE A 373 -19.22 -0.67 -7.62
C ILE A 373 -19.56 -1.09 -9.05
N ASP A 374 -20.81 -0.88 -9.43
CA ASP A 374 -21.27 -0.87 -10.82
C ASP A 374 -21.31 0.59 -11.30
N GLY A 375 -20.28 1.02 -12.01
CA GLY A 375 -20.17 2.40 -12.49
C GLY A 375 -21.22 2.76 -13.54
N PRO A 376 -21.45 1.95 -14.59
CA PRO A 376 -22.51 2.16 -15.56
C PRO A 376 -23.91 2.28 -14.94
N ALA A 377 -24.26 1.39 -14.00
CA ALA A 377 -25.52 1.45 -13.27
C ALA A 377 -25.54 2.51 -12.16
N ARG A 378 -24.38 3.10 -11.82
CA ARG A 378 -24.20 4.04 -10.69
C ARG A 378 -24.71 3.46 -9.37
N GLN A 379 -24.33 2.22 -9.08
CA GLN A 379 -24.68 1.51 -7.85
C GLN A 379 -23.43 1.13 -7.07
N ALA A 380 -23.48 1.31 -5.76
CA ALA A 380 -22.43 0.91 -4.82
C ALA A 380 -23.01 -0.08 -3.82
N THR A 381 -22.35 -1.20 -3.62
CA THR A 381 -22.77 -2.26 -2.70
C THR A 381 -21.88 -2.25 -1.47
N PHE A 382 -22.51 -2.27 -0.30
CA PHE A 382 -21.87 -2.27 1.00
C PHE A 382 -22.20 -3.54 1.78
N ALA A 383 -21.21 -4.08 2.47
CA ALA A 383 -21.41 -5.06 3.53
C ALA A 383 -21.59 -4.30 4.85
N ARG A 384 -22.79 -4.34 5.42
CA ARG A 384 -23.12 -3.78 6.72
C ARG A 384 -22.90 -4.83 7.80
N ALA A 385 -22.11 -4.50 8.82
CA ALA A 385 -21.95 -5.35 9.98
C ALA A 385 -23.21 -5.29 10.87
N LEU A 386 -23.72 -6.44 11.28
CA LEU A 386 -24.86 -6.57 12.19
C LEU A 386 -24.39 -6.82 13.63
N PRO A 387 -25.20 -6.48 14.66
CA PRO A 387 -24.82 -6.67 16.06
C PRO A 387 -24.55 -8.14 16.45
N ASP A 388 -25.16 -9.09 15.75
CA ASP A 388 -25.00 -10.53 15.94
C ASP A 388 -23.74 -11.11 15.27
N GLY A 389 -22.93 -10.26 14.64
CA GLY A 389 -21.74 -10.64 13.88
C GLY A 389 -22.01 -11.02 12.43
N GLY A 390 -23.28 -11.05 12.00
CA GLY A 390 -23.68 -11.26 10.61
C GLY A 390 -23.36 -10.07 9.72
N LYS A 391 -23.61 -10.24 8.42
CA LYS A 391 -23.47 -9.17 7.42
C LYS A 391 -24.72 -9.07 6.57
N GLU A 392 -25.14 -7.84 6.32
CA GLU A 392 -26.23 -7.51 5.41
C GLU A 392 -25.66 -6.81 4.17
N THR A 393 -26.23 -7.08 3.02
CA THR A 393 -25.89 -6.37 1.78
C THR A 393 -26.78 -5.16 1.61
N VAL A 394 -26.19 -3.98 1.49
CA VAL A 394 -26.90 -2.71 1.30
C VAL A 394 -26.45 -2.09 -0.02
N VAL A 395 -27.39 -1.80 -0.92
CA VAL A 395 -27.11 -1.13 -2.19
C VAL A 395 -27.50 0.35 -2.11
N ARG A 396 -26.67 1.21 -2.66
CA ARG A 396 -26.91 2.66 -2.79
C ARG A 396 -26.72 3.09 -4.24
N SER A 397 -27.65 3.85 -4.78
CA SER A 397 -27.43 4.58 -6.03
C SER A 397 -26.67 5.87 -5.76
N PHE A 398 -25.86 6.32 -6.73
CA PHE A 398 -25.11 7.57 -6.61
C PHE A 398 -25.09 8.34 -7.94
N ASP A 399 -25.04 9.66 -7.82
CA ASP A 399 -24.68 10.57 -8.90
C ASP A 399 -23.18 10.92 -8.85
N MET A 400 -22.64 10.93 -7.63
CA MET A 400 -21.23 11.06 -7.33
C MET A 400 -20.84 10.16 -6.16
N ILE A 401 -19.70 9.46 -6.26
CA ILE A 401 -19.11 8.73 -5.13
C ILE A 401 -17.62 9.02 -5.01
N HIS A 402 -17.19 9.46 -3.83
CA HIS A 402 -15.77 9.57 -3.47
C HIS A 402 -15.33 8.33 -2.70
N VAL A 403 -14.47 7.53 -3.33
CA VAL A 403 -14.03 6.24 -2.78
C VAL A 403 -12.67 6.33 -2.14
N VAL A 404 -12.53 5.71 -0.97
CA VAL A 404 -11.23 5.37 -0.37
C VAL A 404 -11.10 3.86 -0.36
N PRO A 405 -10.11 3.28 -1.07
CA PRO A 405 -9.93 1.83 -1.09
C PRO A 405 -9.27 1.35 0.21
N PRO A 406 -9.34 0.05 0.54
CA PRO A 406 -8.49 -0.56 1.56
C PRO A 406 -7.00 -0.30 1.28
N GLN A 407 -6.20 -0.26 2.34
CA GLN A 407 -4.78 0.07 2.23
C GLN A 407 -3.93 -0.97 2.97
N LYS A 408 -2.77 -1.27 2.41
CA LYS A 408 -1.83 -2.27 2.95
C LYS A 408 -0.38 -1.83 2.69
N ALA A 409 0.57 -2.42 3.38
CA ALA A 409 1.97 -2.23 3.03
C ALA A 409 2.24 -2.80 1.62
N PRO A 410 3.25 -2.30 0.88
CA PRO A 410 3.62 -2.85 -0.42
C PRO A 410 3.91 -4.36 -0.36
N ASP A 411 3.64 -5.08 -1.45
CA ASP A 411 3.72 -6.54 -1.46
C ASP A 411 5.13 -7.05 -1.15
N PHE A 412 6.18 -6.38 -1.65
CA PHE A 412 7.57 -6.72 -1.35
C PHE A 412 7.96 -6.52 0.14
N VAL A 413 7.22 -5.67 0.87
CA VAL A 413 7.35 -5.55 2.33
C VAL A 413 6.61 -6.69 3.02
N ARG A 414 5.35 -6.93 2.62
CA ARG A 414 4.48 -7.94 3.23
C ARG A 414 5.03 -9.36 3.14
N SER A 415 5.75 -9.67 2.07
CA SER A 415 6.38 -10.98 1.83
C SER A 415 7.82 -11.06 2.37
N SER A 416 8.31 -10.02 3.03
CA SER A 416 9.69 -9.95 3.52
C SER A 416 9.83 -10.35 4.99
N PRO A 417 11.04 -10.70 5.45
CA PRO A 417 11.31 -10.96 6.86
C PRO A 417 11.19 -9.71 7.76
N LEU A 418 10.96 -8.53 7.17
CA LEU A 418 10.77 -7.28 7.92
C LEU A 418 9.32 -7.06 8.37
N ALA A 419 8.38 -7.89 7.90
CA ALA A 419 6.96 -7.72 8.18
C ALA A 419 6.51 -8.46 9.44
N ASP A 420 5.61 -7.84 10.17
CA ASP A 420 4.83 -8.51 11.21
C ASP A 420 3.73 -9.42 10.60
N ALA A 421 2.96 -10.10 11.44
CA ALA A 421 1.88 -11.00 11.00
C ALA A 421 0.77 -10.28 10.20
N ALA A 422 0.61 -8.97 10.36
CA ALA A 422 -0.33 -8.15 9.61
C ALA A 422 0.25 -7.62 8.29
N GLY A 423 1.55 -7.84 8.05
CA GLY A 423 2.27 -7.44 6.86
C GLY A 423 2.84 -6.01 6.89
N TRP A 424 2.90 -5.37 8.05
CA TRP A 424 3.54 -4.07 8.24
C TRP A 424 4.98 -4.25 8.76
N ILE A 425 5.87 -3.30 8.50
CA ILE A 425 7.25 -3.37 9.00
C ILE A 425 7.23 -3.31 10.52
N ASP A 426 7.82 -4.32 11.17
CA ASP A 426 7.81 -4.49 12.62
C ASP A 426 8.89 -3.63 13.29
N VAL A 427 8.48 -2.49 13.86
CA VAL A 427 9.38 -1.56 14.55
C VAL A 427 8.98 -1.32 16.01
N ASP A 428 9.95 -0.95 16.79
CA ASP A 428 9.71 -0.33 18.09
C ASP A 428 9.08 1.07 17.89
N PRO A 429 7.92 1.38 18.51
CA PRO A 429 7.17 2.60 18.23
C PRO A 429 7.87 3.90 18.66
N ALA A 430 8.80 3.83 19.59
CA ALA A 430 9.55 4.98 20.06
C ALA A 430 10.81 5.24 19.24
N THR A 431 11.63 4.22 19.04
CA THR A 431 12.92 4.37 18.35
C THR A 431 12.82 4.23 16.85
N LEU A 432 11.74 3.63 16.33
CA LEU A 432 11.49 3.31 14.92
C LEU A 432 12.54 2.35 14.34
N ARG A 433 13.22 1.61 15.21
CA ARG A 433 14.17 0.56 14.88
C ARG A 433 13.45 -0.77 14.74
N HIS A 434 13.82 -1.56 13.75
CA HIS A 434 13.25 -2.89 13.55
C HIS A 434 13.53 -3.78 14.77
N ARG A 435 12.52 -4.54 15.22
CA ARG A 435 12.63 -5.33 16.46
C ARG A 435 13.63 -6.47 16.37
N GLN A 436 13.75 -7.10 15.21
CA GLN A 436 14.66 -8.23 14.99
C GLN A 436 16.01 -7.78 14.41
N TYR A 437 16.04 -6.79 13.51
CA TYR A 437 17.25 -6.38 12.78
C TYR A 437 17.70 -4.99 13.25
N PRO A 438 18.75 -4.93 14.11
CA PRO A 438 19.12 -3.68 14.80
C PRO A 438 19.74 -2.60 13.90
N ASP A 439 20.14 -2.89 12.71
CA ASP A 439 20.67 -1.98 11.70
C ASP A 439 19.61 -1.52 10.68
N ILE A 440 18.35 -1.93 10.87
CA ILE A 440 17.22 -1.53 10.04
C ILE A 440 16.29 -0.61 10.83
N TYR A 441 15.87 0.46 10.18
CA TYR A 441 14.89 1.41 10.67
C TYR A 441 13.75 1.55 9.68
N ALA A 442 12.54 1.85 10.14
CA ALA A 442 11.44 2.18 9.25
C ALA A 442 10.56 3.28 9.81
N LEU A 443 9.93 4.04 8.92
CA LEU A 443 9.05 5.13 9.29
C LEU A 443 7.97 5.39 8.24
N GLY A 444 7.00 6.21 8.59
CA GLY A 444 5.89 6.56 7.70
C GLY A 444 4.83 5.47 7.64
N ASP A 445 4.10 5.43 6.53
CA ASP A 445 2.85 4.68 6.43
C ASP A 445 3.05 3.15 6.37
N ALA A 446 4.25 2.65 6.08
CA ALA A 446 4.54 1.22 5.93
C ALA A 446 4.77 0.48 7.26
N THR A 447 4.87 1.19 8.41
CA THR A 447 5.17 0.60 9.71
C THR A 447 3.93 0.12 10.46
N ASN A 448 4.11 -0.79 11.42
CA ASN A 448 3.08 -1.27 12.33
C ASN A 448 2.72 -0.28 13.48
N THR A 449 3.35 0.90 13.50
CA THR A 449 3.08 1.90 14.53
C THR A 449 1.62 2.39 14.49
N THR A 450 1.02 2.57 15.67
CA THR A 450 -0.41 2.88 15.83
C THR A 450 -0.75 4.37 15.68
N ASN A 451 0.23 5.21 15.36
CA ASN A 451 -0.01 6.63 15.08
C ASN A 451 -0.78 6.83 13.77
N ALA A 452 -1.38 7.99 13.61
CA ALA A 452 -2.01 8.37 12.35
C ALA A 452 -0.97 8.40 11.20
N LYS A 453 -1.23 7.66 10.13
CA LYS A 453 -0.38 7.61 8.93
C LYS A 453 -0.53 8.93 8.14
N THR A 454 0.33 9.91 8.47
CA THR A 454 0.26 11.28 7.93
C THR A 454 1.64 11.84 7.63
N ALA A 455 1.71 12.85 6.74
CA ALA A 455 2.96 13.58 6.50
C ALA A 455 3.48 14.31 7.75
N ALA A 456 2.60 14.69 8.68
CA ALA A 456 2.98 15.29 9.96
C ALA A 456 3.70 14.27 10.86
N ALA A 457 3.24 13.03 10.89
CA ALA A 457 3.91 11.93 11.57
C ALA A 457 5.31 11.69 10.96
N ALA A 458 5.39 11.51 9.64
CA ALA A 458 6.67 11.31 8.94
C ALA A 458 7.66 12.45 9.21
N ARG A 459 7.16 13.71 9.30
CA ARG A 459 7.97 14.89 9.64
C ARG A 459 8.59 14.80 11.03
N LYS A 460 7.89 14.24 12.02
CA LYS A 460 8.39 14.04 13.38
C LYS A 460 9.26 12.79 13.51
N GLN A 461 8.95 11.74 12.76
CA GLN A 461 9.68 10.48 12.74
C GLN A 461 11.06 10.61 12.07
N ALA A 462 11.18 11.37 10.98
CA ALA A 462 12.42 11.48 10.22
C ALA A 462 13.63 11.97 11.05
N PRO A 463 13.53 13.02 11.89
CA PRO A 463 14.63 13.42 12.76
C PRO A 463 14.99 12.39 13.84
N VAL A 464 14.01 11.62 14.32
CA VAL A 464 14.25 10.53 15.30
C VAL A 464 15.08 9.43 14.63
N VAL A 465 14.65 8.95 13.46
CA VAL A 465 15.39 7.93 12.71
C VAL A 465 16.78 8.42 12.33
N ALA A 466 16.92 9.66 11.84
CA ALA A 466 18.21 10.21 11.47
C ALA A 466 19.18 10.28 12.67
N HIS A 467 18.67 10.69 13.85
CA HIS A 467 19.49 10.73 15.06
C HIS A 467 19.91 9.32 15.52
N ASN A 468 18.95 8.38 15.61
CA ASN A 468 19.22 7.01 16.06
C ASN A 468 20.15 6.25 15.11
N LEU A 469 20.08 6.53 13.79
CA LEU A 469 21.05 6.02 12.82
C LEU A 469 22.47 6.51 13.14
N LEU A 470 22.65 7.81 13.42
CA LEU A 470 23.95 8.36 13.80
C LEU A 470 24.47 7.76 15.10
N VAL A 471 23.61 7.56 16.10
CA VAL A 471 23.97 6.83 17.32
C VAL A 471 24.46 5.42 17.01
N SER A 472 23.74 4.68 16.16
CA SER A 472 24.13 3.31 15.76
C SER A 472 25.40 3.25 14.93
N LEU A 473 25.82 4.34 14.31
CA LEU A 473 27.09 4.50 13.61
C LEU A 473 28.23 5.03 14.49
N GLY A 474 27.97 5.30 15.78
CA GLY A 474 28.94 5.88 16.70
C GLY A 474 29.22 7.37 16.46
N ARG A 475 28.31 8.08 15.77
CA ARG A 475 28.45 9.50 15.40
C ARG A 475 27.56 10.45 16.21
N ALA A 476 26.74 9.91 17.12
CA ALA A 476 25.91 10.67 18.07
C ALA A 476 25.72 9.87 19.35
N HIS A 477 25.14 10.50 20.41
CA HIS A 477 24.90 9.88 21.70
C HIS A 477 23.46 10.11 22.15
N GLY A 478 22.94 9.18 22.98
CA GLY A 478 21.58 9.19 23.52
C GLY A 478 20.52 8.88 22.45
N ASP A 479 19.57 8.04 22.77
CA ASP A 479 18.51 7.66 21.83
C ASP A 479 17.43 8.74 21.73
N ALA A 480 16.96 9.00 20.54
CA ALA A 480 15.80 9.83 20.28
C ALA A 480 14.52 8.99 20.28
N ALA A 481 13.43 9.58 20.78
CA ALA A 481 12.13 8.91 20.84
C ALA A 481 11.04 9.69 20.11
N TYR A 482 10.19 8.94 19.41
CA TYR A 482 8.96 9.41 18.80
C TYR A 482 7.78 9.14 19.72
N ASP A 483 6.94 10.12 19.92
CA ASP A 483 5.82 10.11 20.87
C ASP A 483 4.45 9.73 20.25
N GLY A 484 4.43 9.37 18.97
CA GLY A 484 3.21 9.06 18.24
C GLY A 484 2.50 10.27 17.65
N TYR A 485 3.14 11.44 17.61
CA TYR A 485 2.54 12.66 17.08
C TYR A 485 2.02 12.48 15.66
N GLY A 486 0.74 12.79 15.50
CA GLY A 486 0.07 12.92 14.22
C GLY A 486 -0.77 14.19 14.16
N SER A 487 -1.00 14.69 12.96
CA SER A 487 -1.88 15.83 12.75
C SER A 487 -2.77 15.61 11.53
N CYS A 488 -4.03 15.94 11.71
CA CYS A 488 -5.04 15.90 10.65
C CYS A 488 -5.79 17.25 10.64
N PRO A 489 -5.37 18.21 9.79
CA PRO A 489 -6.11 19.46 9.60
C PRO A 489 -7.42 19.17 8.85
N LEU A 490 -8.53 18.98 9.59
CA LEU A 490 -9.85 18.65 9.07
C LEU A 490 -10.49 19.90 8.48
N THR A 491 -10.50 20.01 7.16
CA THR A 491 -11.14 21.11 6.44
C THR A 491 -12.65 20.93 6.47
N VAL A 492 -13.34 21.72 7.26
CA VAL A 492 -14.79 21.61 7.49
C VAL A 492 -15.62 22.54 6.61
N GLU A 493 -15.03 23.65 6.19
CA GLU A 493 -15.55 24.55 5.15
C GLU A 493 -14.38 25.32 4.51
N ARG A 494 -14.58 25.97 3.40
CA ARG A 494 -13.56 26.84 2.81
C ARG A 494 -13.31 28.03 3.74
N GLY A 495 -12.10 28.11 4.26
CA GLY A 495 -11.68 29.12 5.23
C GLY A 495 -11.67 28.66 6.67
N LYS A 496 -12.10 27.44 7.02
CA LYS A 496 -12.03 26.94 8.40
C LYS A 496 -11.58 25.48 8.49
N ILE A 497 -10.78 25.21 9.51
CA ILE A 497 -10.21 23.89 9.82
C ILE A 497 -10.35 23.61 11.31
N VAL A 498 -10.76 22.41 11.66
CA VAL A 498 -10.53 21.78 12.95
C VAL A 498 -9.15 21.14 12.90
N LEU A 499 -8.20 21.66 13.71
CA LEU A 499 -6.80 21.22 13.66
C LEU A 499 -6.58 20.10 14.69
N ALA A 500 -6.84 18.86 14.28
CA ALA A 500 -6.62 17.71 15.12
C ALA A 500 -5.12 17.38 15.20
N GLU A 501 -4.57 17.42 16.41
CA GLU A 501 -3.18 17.07 16.75
C GLU A 501 -3.18 16.17 17.98
N PHE A 502 -2.53 15.02 17.89
CA PHE A 502 -2.58 13.99 18.94
C PHE A 502 -1.36 13.07 18.88
N LEU A 503 -1.11 12.42 20.01
CA LEU A 503 -0.06 11.42 20.22
C LEU A 503 -0.64 10.01 20.21
N TYR A 504 0.19 9.01 20.52
CA TYR A 504 -0.27 7.63 20.75
C TYR A 504 -1.45 7.60 21.75
N GLY A 505 -2.39 6.68 21.52
CA GLY A 505 -3.61 6.55 22.32
C GLY A 505 -4.63 7.67 22.13
N GLY A 506 -4.45 8.53 21.12
CA GLY A 506 -5.38 9.65 20.87
C GLY A 506 -5.26 10.83 21.83
N LYS A 507 -4.18 10.90 22.62
CA LYS A 507 -3.93 12.01 23.54
C LYS A 507 -3.76 13.32 22.79
N VAL A 508 -4.62 14.30 23.04
CA VAL A 508 -4.56 15.62 22.40
C VAL A 508 -3.25 16.33 22.73
N ALA A 509 -2.56 16.84 21.69
CA ALA A 509 -1.25 17.49 21.82
C ALA A 509 -1.12 18.67 20.83
N PRO A 510 -1.74 19.82 21.11
CA PRO A 510 -1.73 20.96 20.21
C PRO A 510 -0.34 21.59 20.12
N THR A 511 0.08 21.91 18.89
CA THR A 511 1.34 22.66 18.64
C THR A 511 1.23 24.12 19.06
N PHE A 512 0.03 24.71 18.97
CA PHE A 512 -0.21 26.12 19.27
C PHE A 512 -1.02 26.28 20.57
N PRO A 513 -0.80 27.36 21.33
CA PRO A 513 -1.63 27.63 22.50
C PRO A 513 -3.09 27.90 22.05
N ALA A 514 -4.05 27.50 22.90
CA ALA A 514 -5.48 27.54 22.54
C ALA A 514 -5.99 28.97 22.25
N TRP A 515 -5.40 30.01 22.84
CA TRP A 515 -5.75 31.40 22.55
C TRP A 515 -5.39 31.83 21.10
N LEU A 516 -4.42 31.16 20.47
CA LEU A 516 -4.04 31.40 19.07
C LEU A 516 -4.79 30.48 18.11
N ILE A 517 -4.73 29.17 18.35
CA ILE A 517 -5.46 28.15 17.59
C ILE A 517 -5.98 27.10 18.58
N ASP A 518 -7.27 27.16 18.89
CA ASP A 518 -7.95 26.05 19.55
C ASP A 518 -8.27 24.97 18.51
N GLY A 519 -7.49 23.89 18.52
CA GLY A 519 -7.63 22.80 17.55
C GLY A 519 -8.98 22.09 17.60
N LYS A 520 -9.73 22.19 18.71
CA LYS A 520 -11.08 21.60 18.89
C LYS A 520 -12.19 22.46 18.26
N ARG A 521 -11.86 23.67 17.77
CA ARG A 521 -12.82 24.59 17.15
C ARG A 521 -12.41 24.93 15.71
N PRO A 522 -13.39 25.16 14.82
CA PRO A 522 -13.11 25.61 13.46
C PRO A 522 -12.37 26.96 13.45
N SER A 523 -11.18 27.02 12.83
CA SER A 523 -10.28 28.17 12.87
C SER A 523 -9.90 28.65 11.47
N ARG A 524 -9.98 29.96 11.25
CA ARG A 524 -9.46 30.61 10.01
C ARG A 524 -7.93 30.66 9.99
N LEU A 525 -7.28 30.77 11.14
CA LEU A 525 -5.82 30.74 11.24
C LEU A 525 -5.30 29.34 10.87
N ALA A 526 -5.98 28.27 11.28
CA ALA A 526 -5.64 26.92 10.88
C ALA A 526 -5.84 26.67 9.37
N TRP A 527 -6.81 27.37 8.74
CA TRP A 527 -6.93 27.35 7.27
C TRP A 527 -5.73 28.03 6.60
N LEU A 528 -5.35 29.24 7.03
CA LEU A 528 -4.18 29.94 6.51
C LEU A 528 -2.90 29.13 6.70
N LEU A 529 -2.76 28.47 7.86
CA LEU A 529 -1.67 27.53 8.12
C LEU A 529 -1.62 26.43 7.05
N LYS A 530 -2.74 25.75 6.80
CA LYS A 530 -2.80 24.66 5.82
C LYS A 530 -2.61 25.14 4.38
N GLU A 531 -3.24 26.24 4.02
CA GLU A 531 -3.23 26.75 2.63
C GLU A 531 -1.88 27.38 2.26
N ARG A 532 -1.30 28.20 3.15
CA ARG A 532 -0.16 29.06 2.83
C ARG A 532 1.15 28.71 3.50
N VAL A 533 1.11 28.09 4.69
CA VAL A 533 2.32 27.81 5.49
C VAL A 533 2.80 26.37 5.33
N LEU A 534 1.90 25.39 5.39
CA LEU A 534 2.30 23.97 5.32
C LEU A 534 2.95 23.57 3.99
N PRO A 535 2.50 24.03 2.79
CA PRO A 535 3.20 23.69 1.55
C PRO A 535 4.64 24.22 1.49
N PRO A 536 4.94 25.51 1.77
CA PRO A 536 6.33 25.96 1.87
C PRO A 536 7.13 25.25 2.96
N LEU A 537 6.53 24.97 4.12
CA LEU A 537 7.17 24.21 5.21
C LEU A 537 7.57 22.81 4.73
N TYR A 538 6.71 22.15 3.97
CA TYR A 538 7.00 20.85 3.38
C TYR A 538 8.17 20.92 2.39
N TRP A 539 8.06 21.75 1.35
CA TRP A 539 9.03 21.82 0.27
C TRP A 539 10.38 22.43 0.66
N LYS A 540 10.37 23.46 1.53
CA LYS A 540 11.55 24.29 1.82
C LYS A 540 12.16 24.06 3.21
N ALA A 541 11.45 23.33 4.09
CA ALA A 541 11.97 22.97 5.40
C ALA A 541 12.08 21.46 5.58
N MET A 542 10.97 20.72 5.63
CA MET A 542 10.97 19.28 5.87
C MET A 542 11.87 18.51 4.88
N LEU A 543 11.67 18.71 3.58
CA LEU A 543 12.47 18.04 2.54
C LEU A 543 13.88 18.62 2.39
N LYS A 544 14.28 19.59 3.19
CA LYS A 544 15.63 20.20 3.22
C LYS A 544 16.31 20.04 4.59
N GLY A 545 15.80 19.11 5.43
CA GLY A 545 16.41 18.79 6.73
C GLY A 545 16.28 19.90 7.79
N ARG A 546 15.39 20.88 7.58
CA ARG A 546 15.11 21.92 8.57
C ARG A 546 14.01 21.46 9.52
N GLU A 547 14.38 21.17 10.77
CA GLU A 547 13.53 20.50 11.77
C GLU A 547 12.76 21.49 12.67
N TRP A 548 12.22 22.53 12.10
CA TRP A 548 11.42 23.50 12.87
C TRP A 548 10.20 22.81 13.51
N LEU A 549 10.06 22.95 14.84
CA LEU A 549 9.02 22.29 15.64
C LEU A 549 8.98 20.74 15.46
N ALA A 550 10.08 20.13 15.03
CA ALA A 550 10.19 18.69 14.82
C ALA A 550 11.48 18.09 15.39
N LYS A 551 12.29 18.86 16.12
CA LYS A 551 13.48 18.32 16.80
C LYS A 551 13.07 17.17 17.71
N PRO A 552 13.80 16.04 17.68
CA PRO A 552 13.49 14.89 18.52
C PRO A 552 13.84 15.19 19.99
N ALA A 553 13.11 14.57 20.91
CA ALA A 553 13.52 14.47 22.30
C ALA A 553 14.62 13.39 22.41
N ILE A 554 15.76 13.74 22.98
CA ILE A 554 16.91 12.85 23.16
C ILE A 554 16.96 12.46 24.64
N ALA A 555 17.03 11.16 24.92
CA ALA A 555 17.27 10.66 26.26
C ALA A 555 18.69 11.10 26.73
N ARG A 556 18.77 11.64 27.93
CA ARG A 556 20.05 12.07 28.55
C ARG A 556 20.77 10.88 29.15
#